data_510d5c51fbfe733e558a1fdec6ce3187
#
_entry.id   510d5c51fbfe733e558a1fdec6ce3187
#
_cell.length_a   1.000
_cell.length_b   1.000
_cell.length_c   1.000
_cell.angle_alpha   90.00
_cell.angle_beta   90.00
_cell.angle_gamma   90.00
#
_symmetry.space_group_name_H-M   'P 1'
#
loop_
_entity.id
_entity.type
_entity.pdbx_description
1 polymer ?
#
loop_
_entity_poly.entity_id
_entity_poly.type
_entity_poly.pdbx_seq_one_letter_code
_entity_poly.pdbx_strand_id
1 'polypeptide(L)'
;AVRLTPHPLAARLSCLAGAPLTASSANISGQAAARVPDELDERLLAALTGPDDGVVVSGPAPAGGVPSTIVEPLAGTDLRVLRLGAVSLEALRAAGFTPHLA
;
A
#
# COMPACT_ATOMS: atom_id res chain seq x y z
N ALA A 1 -2.10 -2.38 -10.50
CA ALA A 1 -2.72 -3.03 -9.33
C ALA A 1 -3.49 -2.00 -8.52
N VAL A 2 -4.55 -2.43 -7.85
CA VAL A 2 -5.37 -1.60 -6.96
C VAL A 2 -5.29 -2.19 -5.55
N ARG A 3 -5.23 -1.31 -4.55
CA ARG A 3 -5.23 -1.71 -3.14
C ARG A 3 -6.33 -0.99 -2.38
N LEU A 4 -7.05 -1.74 -1.57
CA LEU A 4 -7.95 -1.18 -0.56
C LEU A 4 -7.17 -1.08 0.75
N THR A 5 -6.88 0.15 1.18
CA THR A 5 -6.04 0.37 2.35
C THR A 5 -6.81 0.17 3.66
N PRO A 6 -6.25 -0.51 4.67
CA PRO A 6 -6.82 -0.59 6.01
C PRO A 6 -6.49 0.65 6.87
N HIS A 7 -5.61 1.53 6.42
CA HIS A 7 -5.21 2.72 7.19
C HIS A 7 -6.33 3.76 7.18
N PRO A 8 -6.88 4.17 8.33
CA PRO A 8 -8.06 5.04 8.39
C PRO A 8 -7.89 6.37 7.67
N LEU A 9 -6.74 7.02 7.83
CA LEU A 9 -6.46 8.29 7.18
C LEU A 9 -6.33 8.16 5.67
N ALA A 10 -5.60 7.16 5.19
CA ALA A 10 -5.44 6.90 3.76
C ALA A 10 -6.78 6.54 3.10
N ALA A 11 -7.61 5.74 3.77
CA ALA A 11 -8.95 5.41 3.31
C ALA A 11 -9.83 6.66 3.20
N ARG A 12 -9.78 7.54 4.20
CA ARG A 12 -10.52 8.80 4.19
C ARG A 12 -10.06 9.73 3.07
N LEU A 13 -8.76 9.85 2.84
CA LEU A 13 -8.21 10.65 1.74
C LEU A 13 -8.68 10.13 0.38
N SER A 14 -8.68 8.82 0.16
CA SER A 14 -9.22 8.21 -1.07
C SER A 14 -10.70 8.54 -1.26
N CYS A 15 -11.50 8.42 -0.20
CA CYS A 15 -12.93 8.74 -0.27
C CYS A 15 -13.18 10.22 -0.59
N LEU A 16 -12.44 11.13 0.06
CA LEU A 16 -12.55 12.57 -0.17
C LEU A 16 -12.10 12.97 -1.58
N ALA A 17 -11.10 12.30 -2.12
CA ALA A 17 -10.63 12.54 -3.49
C ALA A 17 -11.64 12.08 -4.54
N GLY A 18 -12.55 11.15 -4.20
CA GLY A 18 -13.55 10.60 -5.12
C GLY A 18 -12.98 9.76 -6.27
N ALA A 19 -11.70 9.39 -6.19
CA ALA A 19 -11.00 8.62 -7.22
C ALA A 19 -9.82 7.86 -6.61
N PRO A 20 -9.31 6.81 -7.28
CA PRO A 20 -8.10 6.15 -6.84
C PRO A 20 -6.92 7.12 -6.77
N LEU A 21 -6.13 7.01 -5.71
CA LEU A 21 -4.89 7.79 -5.53
C LEU A 21 -3.69 6.94 -5.90
N THR A 22 -2.65 7.57 -6.44
CA THR A 22 -1.36 6.91 -6.62
C THR A 22 -0.73 6.67 -5.26
N ALA A 23 -0.05 5.54 -5.11
CA ALA A 23 0.63 5.18 -3.88
C ALA A 23 2.01 4.63 -4.17
N SER A 24 2.96 5.03 -3.35
CA SER A 24 4.34 4.54 -3.39
C SER A 24 4.84 4.29 -1.97
N SER A 25 5.99 3.65 -1.83
CA SER A 25 6.63 3.45 -0.54
C SER A 25 7.31 4.72 0.02
N ALA A 26 7.24 5.83 -0.70
CA ALA A 26 7.81 7.12 -0.30
C ALA A 26 9.28 7.02 0.13
N ASN A 27 10.09 6.33 -0.65
CA ASN A 27 11.52 6.17 -0.41
C ASN A 27 12.32 6.37 -1.70
N ILE A 28 13.58 6.70 -1.55
CA ILE A 28 14.53 6.63 -2.66
C ILE A 28 14.75 5.15 -2.99
N SER A 29 14.78 4.81 -4.28
CA SER A 29 14.99 3.44 -4.75
C SER A 29 16.17 2.76 -4.05
N GLY A 30 15.94 1.55 -3.53
CA GLY A 30 16.94 0.79 -2.80
C GLY A 30 17.06 1.11 -1.31
N GLN A 31 16.40 2.15 -0.82
CA GLN A 31 16.34 2.48 0.59
C GLN A 31 15.08 1.92 1.26
N ALA A 32 15.08 1.87 2.58
CA ALA A 32 13.93 1.43 3.35
C ALA A 32 12.74 2.39 3.19
N ALA A 33 11.53 1.84 3.18
CA ALA A 33 10.31 2.64 3.19
C ALA A 33 10.15 3.39 4.51
N ALA A 34 9.74 4.66 4.44
CA ALA A 34 9.44 5.45 5.62
C ALA A 34 8.11 5.02 6.25
N ARG A 35 8.09 4.88 7.58
CA ARG A 35 6.88 4.58 8.35
C ARG A 35 6.33 5.81 9.06
N VAL A 36 7.18 6.77 9.33
CA VAL A 36 6.86 8.05 9.98
C VAL A 36 7.51 9.19 9.21
N PRO A 37 6.99 10.44 9.31
CA PRO A 37 7.52 11.57 8.56
C PRO A 37 9.01 11.83 8.76
N ASP A 38 9.54 11.61 9.94
CA ASP A 38 10.95 11.83 10.27
C ASP A 38 11.90 10.87 9.53
N GLU A 39 11.40 9.76 9.02
CA GLU A 39 12.16 8.80 8.21
C GLU A 39 12.19 9.17 6.72
N LEU A 40 11.43 10.19 6.28
CA LEU A 40 11.42 10.64 4.90
C LEU A 40 12.77 11.23 4.51
N ASP A 41 13.28 10.82 3.34
CA ASP A 41 14.50 11.39 2.78
C ASP A 41 14.31 12.88 2.47
N GLU A 42 15.30 13.70 2.84
CA GLU A 42 15.27 15.14 2.61
C GLU A 42 15.05 15.52 1.13
N ARG A 43 15.53 14.69 0.21
CA ARG A 43 15.33 14.89 -1.24
C ARG A 43 13.87 14.77 -1.65
N LEU A 44 13.10 13.89 -1.00
CA LEU A 44 11.66 13.76 -1.24
C LEU A 44 10.92 14.97 -0.68
N LEU A 45 11.28 15.41 0.53
CA LEU A 45 10.69 16.60 1.14
C LEU A 45 10.99 17.86 0.30
N ALA A 46 12.20 18.00 -0.22
CA ALA A 46 12.59 19.10 -1.08
C ALA A 46 11.83 19.13 -2.42
N ALA A 47 11.30 18.00 -2.88
CA ALA A 47 10.48 17.92 -4.09
C ALA A 47 9.05 18.45 -3.90
N LEU A 48 8.60 18.62 -2.66
CA LEU A 48 7.29 19.18 -2.33
C LEU A 48 7.34 20.70 -2.37
N THR A 49 7.25 21.26 -3.56
CA THR A 49 7.44 22.71 -3.82
C THR A 49 6.17 23.43 -4.21
N GLY A 50 5.08 22.73 -4.48
CA GLY A 50 3.81 23.33 -4.86
C GLY A 50 3.07 23.93 -3.66
N PRO A 51 2.17 24.92 -3.88
CA PRO A 51 1.44 25.59 -2.80
C PRO A 51 0.48 24.65 -2.05
N ASP A 52 0.04 23.56 -2.70
CA ASP A 52 -0.85 22.58 -2.13
C ASP A 52 -0.14 21.27 -1.74
N ASP A 53 1.18 21.23 -1.91
CA ASP A 53 2.00 20.08 -1.51
C ASP A 53 2.23 20.09 0.00
N GLY A 54 2.30 18.92 0.58
CA GLY A 54 2.56 18.79 2.01
C GLY A 54 2.65 17.36 2.49
N VAL A 55 2.87 17.24 3.78
CA VAL A 55 2.89 15.94 4.48
C VAL A 55 1.78 15.96 5.53
N VAL A 56 0.87 15.01 5.45
CA VAL A 56 -0.17 14.83 6.47
C VAL A 56 0.37 13.92 7.54
N VAL A 57 0.48 14.45 8.75
CA VAL A 57 1.00 13.73 9.92
C VAL A 57 -0.16 13.50 10.88
N SER A 58 -0.75 12.32 10.83
CA SER A 58 -1.85 11.96 11.71
C SER A 58 -2.04 10.45 11.75
N GLY A 59 -2.51 9.95 12.88
CA GLY A 59 -2.85 8.56 13.08
C GLY A 59 -1.65 7.69 13.48
N PRO A 60 -1.91 6.39 13.71
CA PRO A 60 -0.87 5.47 14.13
C PRO A 60 0.12 5.18 13.01
N ALA A 61 1.39 4.99 13.36
CA ALA A 61 2.38 4.49 12.41
C ALA A 61 1.98 3.11 11.90
N PRO A 62 2.15 2.82 10.60
CA PRO A 62 1.88 1.49 10.06
C PRO A 62 2.84 0.46 10.66
N ALA A 63 2.43 -0.81 10.71
CA ALA A 63 3.26 -1.89 11.20
C ALA A 63 4.58 -2.04 10.41
N GLY A 64 4.56 -1.72 9.14
CA GLY A 64 5.74 -1.76 8.26
C GLY A 64 6.23 -3.17 7.95
N GLY A 65 7.29 -3.24 7.18
CA GLY A 65 8.09 -4.45 6.98
C GLY A 65 7.60 -5.40 5.87
N VAL A 66 6.39 -5.91 5.93
CA VAL A 66 5.90 -6.89 4.95
C VAL A 66 5.08 -6.22 3.86
N PRO A 67 5.46 -6.34 2.58
CA PRO A 67 4.69 -5.77 1.47
C PRO A 67 3.34 -6.45 1.29
N SER A 68 2.46 -5.84 0.52
CA SER A 68 1.15 -6.41 0.21
C SER A 68 1.28 -7.66 -0.67
N THR A 69 0.39 -8.62 -0.47
CA THR A 69 0.18 -9.71 -1.41
C THR A 69 -0.47 -9.15 -2.67
N ILE A 70 0.05 -9.51 -3.83
CA ILE A 70 -0.51 -9.12 -5.13
C ILE A 70 -1.11 -10.34 -5.78
N VAL A 71 -2.38 -10.24 -6.14
CA VAL A 71 -3.12 -11.30 -6.80
C VAL A 71 -3.74 -10.81 -8.10
N GLU A 72 -3.87 -11.71 -9.05
CA GLU A 72 -4.63 -11.53 -10.28
C GLU A 72 -5.88 -12.43 -10.22
N PRO A 73 -7.09 -11.87 -10.28
CA PRO A 73 -8.29 -12.67 -10.34
C PRO A 73 -8.35 -13.46 -11.66
N LEU A 74 -8.71 -14.72 -11.54
CA LEU A 74 -8.99 -15.61 -12.67
C LEU A 74 -10.49 -15.93 -12.72
N ALA A 75 -10.88 -17.04 -13.35
CA ALA A 75 -12.27 -17.45 -13.39
C ALA A 75 -12.74 -17.98 -12.01
N GLY A 76 -13.99 -17.68 -11.64
CA GLY A 76 -14.60 -18.15 -10.40
C GLY A 76 -13.88 -17.60 -9.16
N THR A 77 -13.39 -18.49 -8.30
CA THR A 77 -12.66 -18.16 -7.06
C THR A 77 -11.14 -18.25 -7.22
N ASP A 78 -10.66 -18.58 -8.41
CA ASP A 78 -9.24 -18.78 -8.65
C ASP A 78 -8.48 -17.46 -8.64
N LEU A 79 -7.33 -17.45 -7.99
CA LEU A 79 -6.41 -16.33 -7.94
C LEU A 79 -5.01 -16.76 -8.33
N ARG A 80 -4.36 -16.02 -9.22
CA ARG A 80 -2.92 -16.16 -9.45
C ARG A 80 -2.19 -15.24 -8.49
N VAL A 81 -1.32 -15.79 -7.63
CA VAL A 81 -0.53 -15.02 -6.69
C VAL A 81 0.75 -14.57 -7.38
N LEU A 82 0.83 -13.28 -7.68
CA LEU A 82 1.99 -12.68 -8.36
C LEU A 82 3.11 -12.36 -7.36
N ARG A 83 2.76 -12.02 -6.15
CA ARG A 83 3.70 -11.78 -5.06
C ARG A 83 3.03 -12.11 -3.74
N LEU A 84 3.66 -12.97 -2.95
CA LEU A 84 3.21 -13.25 -1.59
C LEU A 84 3.73 -12.18 -0.64
N GLY A 85 2.87 -11.72 0.25
CA GLY A 85 3.17 -10.67 1.22
C GLY A 85 2.37 -10.85 2.51
N ALA A 86 1.83 -9.77 3.04
CA ALA A 86 1.14 -9.75 4.33
C ALA A 86 -0.08 -10.69 4.43
N VAL A 87 -0.78 -10.92 3.31
CA VAL A 87 -1.89 -11.87 3.26
C VAL A 87 -1.37 -13.24 2.83
N SER A 88 -1.47 -14.23 3.69
CA SER A 88 -0.99 -15.59 3.42
C SER A 88 -1.92 -16.38 2.48
N LEU A 89 -1.39 -17.46 1.89
CA LEU A 89 -2.22 -18.38 1.10
C LEU A 89 -3.35 -19.00 1.93
N GLU A 90 -3.09 -19.27 3.19
CA GLU A 90 -4.11 -19.81 4.11
C GLU A 90 -5.24 -18.80 4.34
N ALA A 91 -4.90 -17.53 4.52
CA ALA A 91 -5.91 -16.47 4.67
C ALA A 91 -6.77 -16.33 3.41
N LEU A 92 -6.18 -16.43 2.22
CA LEU A 92 -6.92 -16.41 0.97
C LEU A 92 -7.85 -17.63 0.85
N ARG A 93 -7.39 -18.83 1.22
CA ARG A 93 -8.22 -20.03 1.23
C ARG A 93 -9.36 -19.92 2.23
N ALA A 94 -9.07 -19.41 3.43
CA ALA A 94 -10.10 -19.19 4.47
C ALA A 94 -11.17 -18.19 4.02
N ALA A 95 -10.82 -17.24 3.15
CA ALA A 95 -11.75 -16.29 2.55
C ALA A 95 -12.55 -16.88 1.36
N GLY A 96 -12.32 -18.13 1.00
CA GLY A 96 -13.06 -18.83 -0.06
C GLY A 96 -12.41 -18.79 -1.45
N PHE A 97 -11.16 -18.34 -1.53
CA PHE A 97 -10.43 -18.30 -2.80
C PHE A 97 -9.54 -19.54 -2.99
N THR A 98 -9.20 -19.80 -4.23
CA THR A 98 -8.27 -20.87 -4.63
C THR A 98 -6.98 -20.25 -5.18
N PRO A 99 -5.97 -19.95 -4.33
CA PRO A 99 -4.75 -19.30 -4.75
C PRO A 99 -3.78 -20.29 -5.41
N HIS A 100 -3.25 -19.89 -6.55
CA HIS A 100 -2.18 -20.58 -7.30
C HIS A 100 -0.95 -19.68 -7.36
N LEU A 101 0.21 -20.20 -6.99
CA LEU A 101 1.47 -19.47 -7.13
C LEU A 101 1.83 -19.32 -8.61
N ALA A 102 2.23 -18.13 -8.96
CA ALA A 102 2.67 -17.81 -10.33
C ALA A 102 4.03 -18.44 -10.65
#